data_cc47dceb82f0f82fae27b7fcb3b0e6e8
#
_entry.id   cc47dceb82f0f82fae27b7fcb3b0e6e8
#
_cell.length_a   1.000
_cell.length_b   1.000
_cell.length_c   1.000
_cell.angle_alpha   90.00
_cell.angle_beta   90.00
_cell.angle_gamma   90.00
#
_symmetry.space_group_name_H-M   'P 1'
#
loop_
_entity.id
_entity.type
_entity.pdbx_description
1 polymer ?
#
loop_
_entity_poly.entity_id
_entity_poly.type
_entity_poly.pdbx_seq_one_letter_code
_entity_poly.pdbx_strand_id
1 'polypeptide(L)'
;SEVFGIVEQKTQTGREDKTVPGFPILRIGNVKRKDGKPSAQFAIVPQLKDDTDIRYNPETRRPVWHTDSTFRKKPPIGSVFHCKIAPPKGGATLFSDMRTAYERLDTEKQQDLANLEAVCSLAHHDKKINAYSPEYPVLTPEQRDENPPNRVPLVLKHPLTGEVAVYGLNS
;
A
#
# COMPACT_ATOMS: atom_id res chain seq x y z
N SER A 1 3.45 -22.52 1.53
CA SER A 1 3.71 -21.70 2.74
C SER A 1 5.01 -22.05 3.46
N GLU A 2 5.61 -23.23 3.18
CA GLU A 2 6.87 -23.64 3.83
C GLU A 2 8.06 -22.72 3.52
N VAL A 3 8.07 -22.10 2.33
CA VAL A 3 9.14 -21.21 1.89
C VAL A 3 8.96 -19.76 2.38
N PHE A 4 7.73 -19.25 2.36
CA PHE A 4 7.43 -17.84 2.63
C PHE A 4 6.68 -17.59 3.94
N GLY A 5 6.41 -18.63 4.72
CA GLY A 5 5.70 -18.53 5.98
C GLY A 5 4.18 -18.39 5.83
N ILE A 6 3.55 -17.76 6.80
CA ILE A 6 2.09 -17.63 6.89
C ILE A 6 1.63 -16.47 6.02
N VAL A 7 0.56 -16.68 5.26
CA VAL A 7 -0.09 -15.61 4.50
C VAL A 7 -0.67 -14.57 5.45
N GLU A 8 -0.39 -13.29 5.18
CA GLU A 8 -0.91 -12.19 5.98
C GLU A 8 -2.44 -12.20 5.99
N GLN A 9 -3.02 -12.18 7.18
CA GLN A 9 -4.45 -11.96 7.32
C GLN A 9 -4.76 -10.48 7.31
N LYS A 10 -5.67 -10.07 6.43
CA LYS A 10 -6.13 -8.68 6.38
C LYS A 10 -6.89 -8.33 7.64
N THR A 11 -6.65 -7.12 8.15
CA THR A 11 -7.50 -6.52 9.17
C THR A 11 -8.93 -6.42 8.63
N GLN A 12 -9.89 -6.89 9.39
CA GLN A 12 -11.31 -6.79 9.04
C GLN A 12 -11.72 -5.31 9.06
N THR A 13 -11.92 -4.73 7.90
CA THR A 13 -12.27 -3.32 7.73
C THR A 13 -13.56 -3.13 6.91
N GLY A 14 -14.46 -4.13 6.93
CA GLY A 14 -15.67 -4.12 6.08
C GLY A 14 -15.38 -4.37 4.60
N ARG A 15 -14.23 -4.99 4.29
CA ARG A 15 -13.78 -5.27 2.92
C ARG A 15 -13.71 -6.77 2.60
N GLU A 16 -14.45 -7.58 3.31
CA GLU A 16 -14.44 -9.04 3.20
C GLU A 16 -14.87 -9.51 1.80
N ASP A 17 -15.66 -8.69 1.11
CA ASP A 17 -16.10 -8.94 -0.27
C ASP A 17 -14.95 -8.87 -1.30
N LYS A 18 -13.78 -8.35 -0.91
CA LYS A 18 -12.61 -8.25 -1.78
C LYS A 18 -11.69 -9.46 -1.73
N THR A 19 -11.92 -10.38 -0.81
CA THR A 19 -11.11 -11.59 -0.70
C THR A 19 -11.68 -12.73 -1.56
N VAL A 20 -10.82 -13.70 -1.88
CA VAL A 20 -11.28 -14.96 -2.45
C VAL A 20 -11.96 -15.76 -1.34
N PRO A 21 -13.21 -16.24 -1.52
CA PRO A 21 -13.91 -17.01 -0.49
C PRO A 21 -13.06 -18.15 0.06
N GLY A 22 -12.90 -18.23 1.38
CA GLY A 22 -12.10 -19.25 2.06
C GLY A 22 -10.59 -19.04 2.04
N PHE A 23 -10.10 -17.94 1.45
CA PHE A 23 -8.66 -17.65 1.38
C PHE A 23 -8.38 -16.18 1.72
N PRO A 24 -7.30 -15.87 2.44
CA PRO A 24 -6.88 -14.51 2.76
C PRO A 24 -6.18 -13.83 1.57
N ILE A 25 -6.68 -14.07 0.36
CA ILE A 25 -6.12 -13.54 -0.89
C ILE A 25 -6.98 -12.39 -1.36
N LEU A 26 -6.38 -11.21 -1.49
CA LEU A 26 -7.06 -10.02 -1.97
C LEU A 26 -7.25 -10.09 -3.49
N ARG A 27 -8.47 -9.84 -3.95
CA ARG A 27 -8.75 -9.61 -5.36
C ARG A 27 -8.56 -8.13 -5.70
N ILE A 28 -7.75 -7.85 -6.68
CA ILE A 28 -7.55 -6.50 -7.22
C ILE A 28 -8.16 -6.45 -8.61
N GLY A 29 -8.92 -5.42 -8.91
CA GLY A 29 -9.53 -5.26 -10.23
C GLY A 29 -10.71 -4.28 -10.21
N ASN A 30 -11.30 -4.12 -11.38
CA ASN A 30 -12.51 -3.32 -11.60
C ASN A 30 -13.81 -4.08 -11.31
N VAL A 31 -13.75 -5.07 -10.44
CA VAL A 31 -14.92 -5.88 -10.08
C VAL A 31 -15.89 -5.00 -9.27
N LYS A 32 -17.11 -4.88 -9.76
CA LYS A 32 -18.17 -4.23 -9.01
C LYS A 32 -18.52 -5.05 -7.77
N ARG A 33 -18.95 -4.36 -6.72
CA ARG A 33 -19.52 -4.98 -5.51
C ARG A 33 -20.81 -5.70 -5.86
N LYS A 34 -21.28 -6.55 -4.94
CA LYS A 34 -22.57 -7.27 -5.11
C LYS A 34 -23.76 -6.32 -5.32
N ASP A 35 -23.69 -5.11 -4.77
CA ASP A 35 -24.67 -4.05 -4.93
C ASP A 35 -24.55 -3.28 -6.26
N GLY A 36 -23.67 -3.70 -7.15
CA GLY A 36 -23.39 -3.07 -8.45
C GLY A 36 -22.53 -1.80 -8.39
N LYS A 37 -22.20 -1.32 -7.20
CA LYS A 37 -21.35 -0.14 -7.03
C LYS A 37 -19.86 -0.48 -7.32
N PRO A 38 -19.06 0.52 -7.74
CA PRO A 38 -17.62 0.34 -7.86
C PRO A 38 -17.01 -0.11 -6.52
N SER A 39 -15.97 -0.95 -6.55
CA SER A 39 -15.19 -1.20 -5.33
C SER A 39 -14.57 0.12 -4.84
N ALA A 40 -14.35 0.25 -3.52
CA ALA A 40 -13.76 1.47 -2.97
C ALA A 40 -12.41 1.83 -3.62
N GLN A 41 -11.64 0.85 -4.07
CA GLN A 41 -10.42 1.09 -4.84
C GLN A 41 -10.68 1.78 -6.19
N PHE A 42 -11.84 1.55 -6.79
CA PHE A 42 -12.24 2.18 -8.04
C PHE A 42 -12.79 3.59 -7.81
N ALA A 43 -13.47 3.81 -6.68
CA ALA A 43 -14.00 5.11 -6.32
C ALA A 43 -12.90 6.14 -5.97
N ILE A 44 -11.73 5.66 -5.55
CA ILE A 44 -10.58 6.52 -5.21
C ILE A 44 -9.95 7.17 -6.43
N VAL A 45 -10.26 6.70 -7.64
CA VAL A 45 -9.59 7.16 -8.86
C VAL A 45 -10.59 7.58 -9.95
N PRO A 46 -11.57 8.45 -9.63
CA PRO A 46 -12.45 9.00 -10.66
C PRO A 46 -11.71 9.84 -11.70
N GLN A 47 -10.46 10.19 -11.43
CA GLN A 47 -9.61 10.99 -12.30
C GLN A 47 -8.67 10.18 -13.20
N LEU A 48 -8.59 8.86 -13.02
CA LEU A 48 -7.97 7.98 -14.03
C LEU A 48 -8.92 7.80 -15.23
N LYS A 49 -9.45 8.91 -15.73
CA LYS A 49 -10.27 8.93 -16.96
C LYS A 49 -9.44 8.75 -18.20
N ASP A 50 -8.17 9.01 -18.11
CA ASP A 50 -7.23 8.87 -19.20
C ASP A 50 -6.41 7.60 -19.03
N ASP A 51 -5.90 7.08 -20.10
CA ASP A 51 -5.08 5.90 -20.29
C ASP A 51 -3.80 5.82 -19.41
N THR A 52 -3.62 6.73 -18.49
CA THR A 52 -2.51 6.75 -17.56
C THR A 52 -2.89 5.99 -16.30
N ASP A 53 -2.47 4.76 -16.21
CA ASP A 53 -2.75 3.82 -15.10
C ASP A 53 -2.03 4.17 -13.80
N ILE A 54 -1.29 5.25 -13.78
CA ILE A 54 -0.50 5.67 -12.64
C ILE A 54 -1.36 6.55 -11.73
N ARG A 55 -1.48 6.15 -10.47
CA ARG A 55 -2.09 7.00 -9.45
C ARG A 55 -1.19 8.20 -9.18
N TYR A 56 -1.72 9.37 -9.39
CA TYR A 56 -1.07 10.62 -9.06
C TYR A 56 -1.68 11.22 -7.80
N ASN A 57 -0.82 11.77 -6.96
CA ASN A 57 -1.27 12.68 -5.92
C ASN A 57 -1.94 13.90 -6.58
N PRO A 58 -3.18 14.24 -6.25
CA PRO A 58 -3.92 15.31 -6.93
C PRO A 58 -3.28 16.69 -6.78
N GLU A 59 -2.56 16.91 -5.68
CA GLU A 59 -1.92 18.20 -5.37
C GLU A 59 -0.55 18.32 -6.07
N THR A 60 0.27 17.28 -5.94
CA THR A 60 1.65 17.31 -6.44
C THR A 60 1.79 16.82 -7.87
N ARG A 61 0.79 16.15 -8.42
CA ARG A 61 0.80 15.50 -9.74
C ARG A 61 1.93 14.48 -9.91
N ARG A 62 2.42 13.94 -8.80
CA ARG A 62 3.47 12.91 -8.78
C ARG A 62 2.87 11.53 -8.52
N PRO A 63 3.48 10.46 -9.03
CA PRO A 63 3.07 9.09 -8.72
C PRO A 63 3.05 8.86 -7.21
N VAL A 64 2.04 8.14 -6.74
CA VAL A 64 1.91 7.76 -5.33
C VAL A 64 2.65 6.45 -5.11
N TRP A 65 3.94 6.56 -4.81
CA TRP A 65 4.76 5.42 -4.41
C TRP A 65 4.48 5.06 -2.96
N HIS A 66 4.37 3.79 -2.66
CA HIS A 66 4.16 3.31 -1.31
C HIS A 66 4.75 1.91 -1.10
N THR A 67 4.94 1.56 0.15
CA THR A 67 5.21 0.20 0.60
C THR A 67 4.00 -0.29 1.37
N ASP A 68 3.47 -1.46 1.02
CA ASP A 68 2.30 -2.03 1.69
C ASP A 68 2.60 -2.42 3.14
N SER A 69 1.57 -2.34 3.99
CA SER A 69 1.55 -2.85 5.37
C SER A 69 2.59 -2.25 6.33
N THR A 70 3.15 -1.08 6.03
CA THR A 70 4.13 -0.39 6.89
C THR A 70 3.57 -0.02 8.27
N PHE A 71 2.24 0.07 8.40
CA PHE A 71 1.56 0.29 9.69
C PHE A 71 1.64 -0.93 10.63
N ARG A 72 2.06 -2.11 10.16
CA ARG A 72 2.19 -3.30 10.98
C ARG A 72 3.56 -3.36 11.65
N LYS A 73 3.59 -3.81 12.91
CA LYS A 73 4.86 -4.08 13.65
C LYS A 73 5.72 -5.14 12.97
N LYS A 74 5.07 -6.11 12.31
CA LYS A 74 5.72 -7.15 11.51
C LYS A 74 5.13 -7.10 10.10
N PRO A 75 5.70 -6.30 9.20
CA PRO A 75 5.24 -6.26 7.82
C PRO A 75 5.54 -7.57 7.10
N PRO A 76 4.81 -7.93 6.04
CA PRO A 76 5.10 -9.11 5.25
C PRO A 76 6.48 -8.97 4.57
N ILE A 77 7.16 -10.10 4.37
CA ILE A 77 8.47 -10.13 3.67
C ILE A 77 8.34 -9.72 2.21
N GLY A 78 7.17 -9.93 1.62
CA GLY A 78 6.88 -9.61 0.23
C GLY A 78 5.46 -9.96 -0.15
N SER A 79 5.13 -9.68 -1.39
CA SER A 79 3.80 -9.96 -1.96
C SER A 79 3.95 -10.77 -3.23
N VAL A 80 3.02 -11.71 -3.45
CA VAL A 80 2.92 -12.45 -4.70
C VAL A 80 1.76 -11.88 -5.51
N PHE A 81 2.06 -11.41 -6.70
CA PHE A 81 1.09 -10.87 -7.64
C PHE A 81 0.80 -11.88 -8.73
N HIS A 82 -0.46 -12.28 -8.87
CA HIS A 82 -0.90 -13.16 -9.95
C HIS A 82 -1.92 -12.43 -10.82
N CYS A 83 -1.54 -12.17 -12.07
CA CYS A 83 -2.45 -11.60 -13.06
C CYS A 83 -3.28 -12.71 -13.69
N LYS A 84 -4.56 -12.77 -13.38
CA LYS A 84 -5.49 -13.74 -13.96
C LYS A 84 -6.04 -13.28 -15.31
N ILE A 85 -6.36 -11.99 -15.40
CA ILE A 85 -6.87 -11.34 -16.62
C ILE A 85 -6.18 -10.00 -16.73
N ALA A 86 -5.38 -9.83 -17.77
CA ALA A 86 -4.79 -8.54 -18.10
C ALA A 86 -5.77 -7.70 -18.92
N PRO A 87 -5.94 -6.41 -18.67
CA PRO A 87 -6.67 -5.53 -19.54
C PRO A 87 -5.94 -5.38 -20.89
N PRO A 88 -6.65 -5.15 -22.00
CA PRO A 88 -6.02 -4.98 -23.31
C PRO A 88 -5.17 -3.70 -23.38
N LYS A 89 -5.43 -2.73 -22.51
CA LYS A 89 -4.72 -1.47 -22.42
C LYS A 89 -4.75 -1.01 -20.96
N GLY A 90 -3.63 -0.53 -20.49
CA GLY A 90 -3.53 0.03 -19.15
C GLY A 90 -3.44 -0.98 -18.00
N GLY A 91 -3.61 -0.53 -16.74
CA GLY A 91 -3.58 -1.35 -15.53
C GLY A 91 -2.18 -1.78 -15.08
N ALA A 92 -1.14 -1.10 -15.55
CA ALA A 92 0.23 -1.44 -15.17
C ALA A 92 0.48 -1.20 -13.68
N THR A 93 1.21 -2.12 -13.05
CA THR A 93 1.79 -1.92 -11.73
C THR A 93 3.26 -1.56 -11.89
N LEU A 94 3.65 -0.41 -11.37
CA LEU A 94 5.02 0.06 -11.42
C LEU A 94 5.75 -0.30 -10.13
N PHE A 95 7.02 -0.65 -10.26
CA PHE A 95 7.91 -0.93 -9.14
C PHE A 95 9.10 0.01 -9.20
N SER A 96 9.58 0.41 -8.03
CA SER A 96 10.80 1.20 -7.88
C SER A 96 11.81 0.42 -7.06
N ASP A 97 13.05 0.36 -7.53
CA ASP A 97 14.16 -0.17 -6.74
C ASP A 97 14.63 0.87 -5.72
N MET A 98 14.23 0.66 -4.49
CA MET A 98 14.50 1.58 -3.39
C MET A 98 15.95 1.51 -2.87
N ARG A 99 16.72 0.51 -3.24
CA ARG A 99 18.17 0.43 -2.99
C ARG A 99 18.88 1.41 -3.91
N THR A 100 18.66 1.28 -5.21
CA THR A 100 19.19 2.23 -6.19
C THR A 100 18.72 3.66 -5.93
N ALA A 101 17.49 3.84 -5.47
CA ALA A 101 17.00 5.16 -5.09
C ALA A 101 17.79 5.76 -3.93
N TYR A 102 18.15 4.96 -2.91
CA TYR A 102 19.00 5.40 -1.80
C TYR A 102 20.42 5.70 -2.25
N GLU A 103 21.01 4.83 -3.05
CA GLU A 103 22.39 4.97 -3.56
C GLU A 103 22.59 6.24 -4.41
N ARG A 104 21.54 6.70 -5.09
CA ARG A 104 21.57 7.91 -5.92
C ARG A 104 21.43 9.21 -5.13
N LEU A 105 21.13 9.13 -3.84
CA LEU A 105 21.13 10.31 -2.97
C LEU A 105 22.57 10.73 -2.66
N ASP A 106 22.78 12.03 -2.54
CA ASP A 106 24.02 12.55 -2.00
C ASP A 106 24.18 12.15 -0.52
N THR A 107 25.41 12.21 -0.03
CA THR A 107 25.77 11.76 1.32
C THR A 107 25.00 12.52 2.41
N GLU A 108 24.74 13.80 2.22
CA GLU A 108 23.99 14.63 3.16
C GLU A 108 22.57 14.12 3.30
N LYS A 109 21.85 13.89 2.17
CA LYS A 109 20.51 13.33 2.18
C LYS A 109 20.44 11.91 2.73
N GLN A 110 21.46 11.08 2.44
CA GLN A 110 21.52 9.74 3.04
C GLN A 110 21.61 9.82 4.56
N GLN A 111 22.42 10.73 5.10
CA GLN A 111 22.57 10.95 6.54
C GLN A 111 21.28 11.50 7.16
N ASP A 112 20.63 12.45 6.51
CA ASP A 112 19.35 13.01 6.96
C ASP A 112 18.29 11.93 7.06
N LEU A 113 18.11 11.11 6.00
CA LEU A 113 17.12 10.06 5.97
C LEU A 113 17.40 8.94 7.00
N ALA A 114 18.67 8.63 7.26
CA ALA A 114 19.04 7.57 8.19
C ALA A 114 18.54 7.83 9.63
N ASN A 115 18.31 9.09 9.99
CA ASN A 115 17.84 9.50 11.32
C ASN A 115 16.34 9.76 11.38
N LEU A 116 15.62 9.59 10.28
CA LEU A 116 14.18 9.86 10.21
C LEU A 116 13.34 8.60 10.36
N GLU A 117 12.18 8.80 10.97
CA GLU A 117 11.12 7.80 11.07
C GLU A 117 9.83 8.32 10.45
N ALA A 118 9.09 7.44 9.79
CA ALA A 118 7.72 7.69 9.38
C ALA A 118 6.74 7.14 10.42
N VAL A 119 5.65 7.87 10.67
CA VAL A 119 4.52 7.37 11.44
C VAL A 119 3.48 6.82 10.49
N CYS A 120 3.40 5.50 10.39
CA CYS A 120 2.46 4.81 9.51
C CYS A 120 1.19 4.44 10.26
N SER A 121 0.04 4.90 9.78
CA SER A 121 -1.26 4.71 10.43
C SER A 121 -2.32 4.29 9.42
N LEU A 122 -2.90 3.11 9.63
CA LEU A 122 -4.04 2.63 8.84
C LEU A 122 -5.25 3.56 8.99
N ALA A 123 -5.51 4.04 10.21
CA ALA A 123 -6.61 4.97 10.48
C ALA A 123 -6.44 6.30 9.74
N HIS A 124 -5.21 6.82 9.67
CA HIS A 124 -4.91 8.04 8.92
C HIS A 124 -5.11 7.83 7.42
N HIS A 125 -4.59 6.74 6.89
CA HIS A 125 -4.75 6.34 5.49
C HIS A 125 -6.24 6.23 5.11
N ASP A 126 -7.03 5.49 5.88
CA ASP A 126 -8.45 5.30 5.60
C ASP A 126 -9.24 6.62 5.69
N LYS A 127 -8.92 7.48 6.66
CA LYS A 127 -9.52 8.81 6.78
C LYS A 127 -9.19 9.69 5.57
N LYS A 128 -7.95 9.64 5.12
CA LYS A 128 -7.49 10.38 3.95
C LYS A 128 -8.23 9.96 2.67
N ILE A 129 -8.40 8.65 2.48
CA ILE A 129 -9.17 8.13 1.34
C ILE A 129 -10.65 8.49 1.46
N ASN A 130 -11.24 8.37 2.65
CA ASN A 130 -12.64 8.72 2.89
C ASN A 130 -12.94 10.19 2.57
N ALA A 131 -11.98 11.09 2.75
CA ALA A 131 -12.13 12.49 2.38
C ALA A 131 -12.37 12.71 0.86
N TYR A 132 -11.82 11.83 0.03
CA TYR A 132 -12.02 11.85 -1.44
C TYR A 132 -13.14 10.90 -1.90
N SER A 133 -13.44 9.89 -1.10
CA SER A 133 -14.44 8.87 -1.37
C SER A 133 -15.21 8.57 -0.08
N PRO A 134 -16.29 9.30 0.20
CA PRO A 134 -17.06 9.15 1.45
C PRO A 134 -17.62 7.74 1.69
N GLU A 135 -17.74 6.93 0.63
CA GLU A 135 -18.16 5.53 0.75
C GLU A 135 -17.03 4.60 1.23
N TYR A 136 -15.79 5.09 1.30
CA TYR A 136 -14.67 4.30 1.78
C TYR A 136 -14.77 4.16 3.31
N PRO A 137 -14.78 2.92 3.85
CA PRO A 137 -14.93 2.71 5.28
C PRO A 137 -13.72 3.23 6.04
N VAL A 138 -13.98 3.92 7.14
CA VAL A 138 -12.97 4.27 8.13
C VAL A 138 -13.01 3.28 9.30
N LEU A 139 -11.90 3.13 9.99
CA LEU A 139 -11.81 2.25 11.15
C LEU A 139 -12.73 2.74 12.27
N THR A 140 -13.41 1.81 12.94
CA THR A 140 -14.11 2.07 14.21
C THR A 140 -13.09 2.41 15.31
N PRO A 141 -13.53 2.97 16.46
CA PRO A 141 -12.65 3.20 17.60
C PRO A 141 -11.90 1.94 18.03
N GLU A 142 -12.59 0.81 18.14
CA GLU A 142 -12.03 -0.48 18.54
C GLU A 142 -10.97 -0.96 17.54
N GLN A 143 -11.27 -0.86 16.24
CA GLN A 143 -10.31 -1.21 15.19
C GLN A 143 -9.07 -0.31 15.19
N ARG A 144 -9.21 0.96 15.59
CA ARG A 144 -8.06 1.88 15.74
C ARG A 144 -7.17 1.48 16.90
N ASP A 145 -7.76 1.06 18.01
CA ASP A 145 -7.03 0.60 19.19
C ASP A 145 -6.26 -0.69 18.90
N GLU A 146 -6.82 -1.59 18.09
CA GLU A 146 -6.15 -2.80 17.60
C GLU A 146 -5.03 -2.50 16.58
N ASN A 147 -5.10 -1.37 15.90
CA ASN A 147 -4.15 -0.96 14.86
C ASN A 147 -3.54 0.41 15.18
N PRO A 148 -2.79 0.54 16.28
CA PRO A 148 -2.15 1.80 16.63
C PRO A 148 -1.12 2.21 15.56
N PRO A 149 -0.83 3.51 15.45
CA PRO A 149 0.23 3.99 14.57
C PRO A 149 1.56 3.29 14.85
N ASN A 150 2.29 2.95 13.79
CA ASN A 150 3.59 2.30 13.87
C ASN A 150 4.67 3.27 13.39
N ARG A 151 5.78 3.37 14.15
CA ARG A 151 6.97 4.11 13.74
C ARG A 151 7.90 3.17 12.98
N VAL A 152 8.33 3.59 11.82
CA VAL A 152 9.25 2.83 10.97
C VAL A 152 10.39 3.74 10.50
N PRO A 153 11.63 3.26 10.48
CA PRO A 153 12.73 4.04 9.92
C PRO A 153 12.51 4.28 8.42
N LEU A 154 12.93 5.44 7.92
CA LEU A 154 12.90 5.72 6.48
C LEU A 154 13.99 4.97 5.71
N VAL A 155 14.98 4.44 6.39
CA VAL A 155 16.07 3.67 5.79
C VAL A 155 16.20 2.35 6.53
N LEU A 156 16.12 1.26 5.78
CA LEU A 156 16.30 -0.09 6.30
C LEU A 156 17.53 -0.76 5.69
N LYS A 157 18.22 -1.51 6.54
CA LYS A 157 19.27 -2.43 6.10
C LYS A 157 18.68 -3.84 5.99
N HIS A 158 18.86 -4.46 4.83
CA HIS A 158 18.39 -5.82 4.61
C HIS A 158 19.15 -6.81 5.52
N PRO A 159 18.46 -7.64 6.32
CA PRO A 159 19.10 -8.42 7.37
C PRO A 159 20.05 -9.50 6.87
N LEU A 160 19.86 -9.98 5.65
CA LEU A 160 20.71 -11.03 5.06
C LEU A 160 21.82 -10.46 4.17
N THR A 161 21.49 -9.49 3.30
CA THR A 161 22.45 -8.97 2.31
C THR A 161 23.23 -7.76 2.81
N GLY A 162 22.71 -7.06 3.82
CA GLY A 162 23.28 -5.82 4.33
C GLY A 162 23.02 -4.59 3.44
N GLU A 163 22.34 -4.77 2.31
CA GLU A 163 21.97 -3.67 1.41
C GLU A 163 21.02 -2.68 2.09
N VAL A 164 21.18 -1.42 1.76
CA VAL A 164 20.39 -0.33 2.36
C VAL A 164 19.37 0.17 1.34
N ALA A 165 18.15 0.43 1.80
CA ALA A 165 17.06 0.89 0.96
C ALA A 165 16.22 1.95 1.68
N VAL A 166 15.61 2.85 0.92
CA VAL A 166 14.57 3.72 1.44
C VAL A 166 13.32 2.88 1.74
N TYR A 167 12.72 3.11 2.91
CA TYR A 167 11.56 2.37 3.39
C TYR A 167 10.54 3.32 4.04
N GLY A 168 9.41 2.79 4.47
CA GLY A 168 8.41 3.55 5.24
C GLY A 168 7.64 4.58 4.41
N LEU A 169 7.71 4.51 3.08
CA LEU A 169 6.88 5.33 2.22
C LEU A 169 5.42 4.93 2.41
N ASN A 170 4.60 5.89 2.79
CA ASN A 170 3.18 5.72 3.00
C ASN A 170 2.42 6.76 2.15
N SER A 171 1.36 6.31 1.52
CA SER A 171 0.48 7.17 0.69
C SER A 171 -0.54 7.92 1.54
#